data_dc2fbe9701216782d8ed950c8b6d5a6c
#
_entry.id   dc2fbe9701216782d8ed950c8b6d5a6c
#
_cell.length_a   1.000
_cell.length_b   1.000
_cell.length_c   1.000
_cell.angle_alpha   90.00
_cell.angle_beta   90.00
_cell.angle_gamma   90.00
#
_symmetry.space_group_name_H-M   'P 1'
#
loop_
_entity.id
_entity.type
_entity.pdbx_description
1 polymer ?
#
loop_
_entity_poly.entity_id
_entity_poly.type
_entity_poly.pdbx_seq_one_letter_code
_entity_poly.pdbx_strand_id
1 'polypeptide(L)'
;MNQNSSSSLPILNQVPSPVDAAATDESIINAAPVKRLPRWLKREVPRGNADHFTSKLLEELNLETVCDNAKCPNRMECYSQKTATFMILGNVCTRPCGFCAVKRGRPEQLEVDEPDRLAEAAHRLGLKHVVITSVTRDDLSDGGADHYVQCIEKVRERSDATIEVLTPDFIGNEEALNQVIDARPDVFNHNTETVPRLYRRVRGPKSVYKWTLEMLQRIKDRNPKIKTKSGLMLGLGETQQEVLDVLADL
;
A
#
# COMPACT_ATOMS: atom_id res chain seq x y z
N MET A 1 32.18 8.94 -34.34
CA MET A 1 30.76 8.71 -34.68
C MET A 1 30.23 7.67 -33.71
N ASN A 2 29.69 8.10 -32.56
CA ASN A 2 29.10 7.24 -31.54
C ASN A 2 27.59 7.56 -31.49
N GLN A 3 26.81 6.61 -31.95
CA GLN A 3 25.34 6.67 -31.81
C GLN A 3 24.96 6.03 -30.48
N ASN A 4 24.63 6.86 -29.50
CA ASN A 4 23.94 6.43 -28.28
C ASN A 4 22.45 6.28 -28.60
N SER A 5 22.01 5.06 -28.75
CA SER A 5 20.57 4.72 -28.77
C SER A 5 20.07 4.63 -27.32
N SER A 6 19.48 5.70 -26.84
CA SER A 6 18.71 5.70 -25.58
C SER A 6 17.36 5.03 -25.84
N SER A 7 17.21 3.77 -25.43
CA SER A 7 15.91 3.10 -25.39
C SER A 7 15.11 3.67 -24.22
N SER A 8 14.18 4.58 -24.53
CA SER A 8 13.14 5.02 -23.61
C SER A 8 12.10 3.92 -23.45
N LEU A 9 11.94 3.43 -22.22
CA LEU A 9 10.81 2.53 -21.87
C LEU A 9 9.49 3.30 -22.00
N PRO A 10 8.41 2.69 -22.50
CA PRO A 10 7.11 3.33 -22.58
C PRO A 10 6.58 3.67 -21.19
N ILE A 11 6.18 4.91 -21.00
CA ILE A 11 5.54 5.40 -19.77
C ILE A 11 4.13 4.79 -19.71
N LEU A 12 3.88 3.94 -18.73
CA LEU A 12 2.60 3.24 -18.49
C LEU A 12 1.47 4.15 -17.97
N ASN A 13 1.50 5.45 -18.23
CA ASN A 13 0.50 6.40 -17.74
C ASN A 13 -0.04 7.31 -18.86
N GLN A 14 -0.58 6.73 -19.92
CA GLN A 14 -1.53 7.42 -20.79
C GLN A 14 -2.79 6.56 -20.92
N VAL A 15 -3.68 6.67 -19.94
CA VAL A 15 -5.09 6.36 -20.14
C VAL A 15 -5.67 7.57 -20.86
N PRO A 16 -6.16 7.46 -22.10
CA PRO A 16 -6.78 8.59 -22.81
C PRO A 16 -8.03 9.05 -22.04
N SER A 17 -8.21 10.37 -21.96
CA SER A 17 -9.43 10.96 -21.39
C SER A 17 -10.66 10.60 -22.26
N PRO A 18 -11.88 10.51 -21.68
CA PRO A 18 -13.09 10.07 -22.40
C PRO A 18 -13.61 11.04 -23.47
N VAL A 19 -12.92 12.12 -23.80
CA VAL A 19 -13.45 13.17 -24.69
C VAL A 19 -12.89 13.14 -26.12
N ASP A 20 -11.99 12.22 -26.48
CA ASP A 20 -11.44 12.14 -27.86
C ASP A 20 -11.98 10.97 -28.69
N ALA A 21 -13.15 10.45 -28.35
CA ALA A 21 -13.79 9.36 -29.09
C ALA A 21 -14.70 9.89 -30.23
N ALA A 22 -14.07 10.45 -31.26
CA ALA A 22 -14.68 10.57 -32.58
C ALA A 22 -13.72 10.01 -33.64
N ALA A 23 -13.30 8.77 -33.46
CA ALA A 23 -12.60 7.99 -34.48
C ALA A 23 -13.51 6.85 -34.92
N THR A 24 -13.77 6.84 -36.21
CA THR A 24 -14.67 5.96 -36.95
C THR A 24 -14.34 4.46 -36.75
N ASP A 25 -15.39 3.69 -36.73
CA ASP A 25 -15.64 2.28 -36.41
C ASP A 25 -14.75 1.19 -37.08
N GLU A 26 -13.86 1.53 -37.99
CA GLU A 26 -13.04 0.54 -38.72
C GLU A 26 -11.73 0.11 -37.98
N SER A 27 -11.27 0.88 -37.01
CA SER A 27 -10.03 0.53 -36.27
C SER A 27 -10.26 -0.47 -35.13
N ILE A 28 -11.50 -0.67 -34.72
CA ILE A 28 -11.89 -1.59 -33.64
C ILE A 28 -11.98 -3.04 -34.13
N ILE A 29 -12.20 -3.24 -35.43
CA ILE A 29 -12.44 -4.58 -36.00
C ILE A 29 -11.15 -5.38 -36.22
N ASN A 30 -9.98 -4.72 -36.23
CA ASN A 30 -8.67 -5.34 -36.44
C ASN A 30 -7.77 -5.41 -35.20
N ALA A 31 -8.31 -5.21 -34.01
CA ALA A 31 -7.56 -5.44 -32.80
C ALA A 31 -7.22 -6.94 -32.66
N ALA A 32 -5.93 -7.26 -32.58
CA ALA A 32 -5.50 -8.63 -32.31
C ALA A 32 -6.29 -9.21 -31.13
N PRO A 33 -6.75 -10.47 -31.19
CA PRO A 33 -7.61 -11.03 -30.16
C PRO A 33 -6.92 -10.92 -28.80
N VAL A 34 -7.55 -10.19 -27.88
CA VAL A 34 -7.05 -10.03 -26.51
C VAL A 34 -6.88 -11.43 -25.95
N LYS A 35 -5.63 -11.82 -25.67
CA LYS A 35 -5.33 -13.15 -25.12
C LYS A 35 -6.11 -13.31 -23.82
N ARG A 36 -6.98 -14.30 -23.77
CA ARG A 36 -7.75 -14.61 -22.56
C ARG A 36 -6.77 -14.92 -21.41
N LEU A 37 -7.05 -14.36 -20.25
CA LEU A 37 -6.29 -14.69 -19.05
C LEU A 37 -6.23 -16.20 -18.83
N PRO A 38 -5.07 -16.76 -18.43
CA PRO A 38 -4.94 -18.15 -18.02
C PRO A 38 -5.98 -18.50 -16.96
N ARG A 39 -6.39 -19.78 -16.92
CA ARG A 39 -7.44 -20.22 -15.98
C ARG A 39 -7.09 -19.92 -14.52
N TRP A 40 -5.82 -20.03 -14.15
CA TRP A 40 -5.33 -19.77 -12.78
C TRP A 40 -5.32 -18.28 -12.37
N LEU A 41 -5.45 -17.36 -13.34
CA LEU A 41 -5.64 -15.91 -13.09
C LEU A 41 -7.12 -15.50 -13.08
N LYS A 42 -8.02 -16.40 -13.47
CA LYS A 42 -9.46 -16.09 -13.44
C LYS A 42 -9.97 -16.27 -12.02
N ARG A 43 -10.62 -15.24 -11.51
CA ARG A 43 -11.27 -15.27 -10.20
C ARG A 43 -12.77 -15.43 -10.36
N GLU A 44 -13.38 -16.10 -9.42
CA GLU A 44 -14.83 -16.15 -9.33
C GLU A 44 -15.34 -14.82 -8.75
N VAL A 45 -16.44 -14.32 -9.30
CA VAL A 45 -17.11 -13.14 -8.74
C VAL A 45 -17.82 -13.61 -7.46
N PRO A 46 -17.54 -13.01 -6.29
CA PRO A 46 -18.20 -13.38 -5.05
C PRO A 46 -19.71 -13.22 -5.17
N ARG A 47 -20.46 -14.17 -4.60
CA ARG A 47 -21.92 -14.13 -4.57
C ARG A 47 -22.38 -13.53 -3.24
N GLY A 48 -23.44 -12.71 -3.28
CA GLY A 48 -24.03 -12.11 -2.07
C GLY A 48 -23.73 -10.62 -1.89
N ASN A 49 -24.17 -10.06 -0.76
CA ASN A 49 -24.13 -8.62 -0.49
C ASN A 49 -22.97 -8.19 0.45
N ALA A 50 -22.03 -9.09 0.76
CA ALA A 50 -20.95 -8.79 1.72
C ALA A 50 -20.00 -7.70 1.22
N ASP A 51 -19.69 -7.68 -0.08
CA ASP A 51 -18.92 -6.60 -0.72
C ASP A 51 -19.63 -5.25 -0.57
N HIS A 52 -20.92 -5.20 -0.86
CA HIS A 52 -21.74 -3.99 -0.73
C HIS A 52 -21.84 -3.52 0.74
N PHE A 53 -21.99 -4.46 1.68
CA PHE A 53 -22.02 -4.14 3.11
C PHE A 53 -20.69 -3.50 3.56
N THR A 54 -19.57 -4.09 3.18
CA THR A 54 -18.23 -3.56 3.54
C THR A 54 -18.02 -2.17 2.93
N SER A 55 -18.33 -1.99 1.63
CA SER A 55 -18.19 -0.70 0.95
C SER A 55 -19.05 0.39 1.63
N LYS A 56 -20.32 0.08 1.90
CA LYS A 56 -21.25 1.02 2.53
C LYS A 56 -20.81 1.42 3.94
N LEU A 57 -20.30 0.47 4.72
CA LEU A 57 -19.82 0.75 6.06
C LEU A 57 -18.59 1.67 6.05
N LEU A 58 -17.64 1.43 5.14
CA LEU A 58 -16.46 2.27 4.99
C LEU A 58 -16.83 3.69 4.55
N GLU A 59 -17.79 3.83 3.64
CA GLU A 59 -18.34 5.11 3.21
C GLU A 59 -19.06 5.85 4.35
N GLU A 60 -19.92 5.14 5.11
CA GLU A 60 -20.63 5.68 6.28
C GLU A 60 -19.65 6.24 7.34
N LEU A 61 -18.54 5.54 7.56
CA LEU A 61 -17.53 5.93 8.53
C LEU A 61 -16.44 6.85 7.94
N ASN A 62 -16.59 7.27 6.68
CA ASN A 62 -15.63 8.13 5.98
C ASN A 62 -14.18 7.60 6.12
N LEU A 63 -13.98 6.31 5.82
CA LEU A 63 -12.68 5.65 5.93
C LEU A 63 -12.11 5.35 4.55
N GLU A 64 -10.87 5.73 4.37
CA GLU A 64 -10.10 5.41 3.17
C GLU A 64 -9.50 4.00 3.23
N THR A 65 -9.42 3.35 2.08
CA THR A 65 -8.76 2.05 1.95
C THR A 65 -7.76 2.03 0.79
N VAL A 66 -6.70 1.25 0.95
CA VAL A 66 -5.80 0.93 -0.17
C VAL A 66 -6.56 0.20 -1.28
N CYS A 67 -7.59 -0.57 -0.92
CA CYS A 67 -8.39 -1.33 -1.87
C CYS A 67 -9.04 -0.42 -2.92
N ASP A 68 -9.49 0.76 -2.53
CA ASP A 68 -10.09 1.76 -3.41
C ASP A 68 -9.03 2.68 -4.02
N ASN A 69 -8.15 3.26 -3.22
CA ASN A 69 -7.15 4.25 -3.65
C ASN A 69 -6.08 3.67 -4.58
N ALA A 70 -5.65 2.42 -4.36
CA ALA A 70 -4.72 1.71 -5.22
C ALA A 70 -5.40 0.94 -6.38
N LYS A 71 -6.74 1.02 -6.52
CA LYS A 71 -7.52 0.28 -7.52
C LYS A 71 -7.21 -1.21 -7.49
N CYS A 72 -7.22 -1.80 -6.29
CA CYS A 72 -6.79 -3.17 -6.06
C CYS A 72 -7.71 -4.17 -6.80
N PRO A 73 -7.17 -5.08 -7.64
CA PRO A 73 -7.98 -6.06 -8.37
C PRO A 73 -8.61 -7.11 -7.43
N ASN A 74 -8.15 -7.23 -6.19
CA ASN A 74 -8.64 -8.18 -5.20
C ASN A 74 -9.78 -7.62 -4.33
N ARG A 75 -10.15 -6.33 -4.50
CA ARG A 75 -11.11 -5.63 -3.65
C ARG A 75 -12.41 -6.42 -3.45
N MET A 76 -13.03 -6.89 -4.52
CA MET A 76 -14.30 -7.62 -4.45
C MET A 76 -14.18 -8.90 -3.61
N GLU A 77 -13.10 -9.65 -3.76
CA GLU A 77 -12.84 -10.87 -2.99
C GLU A 77 -12.62 -10.53 -1.50
N CYS A 78 -11.74 -9.57 -1.21
CA CYS A 78 -11.43 -9.15 0.17
C CYS A 78 -12.68 -8.61 0.87
N TYR A 79 -13.43 -7.73 0.24
CA TYR A 79 -14.64 -7.14 0.83
C TYR A 79 -15.74 -8.18 1.05
N SER A 80 -15.88 -9.16 0.16
CA SER A 80 -16.82 -10.26 0.35
C SER A 80 -16.47 -11.14 1.55
N GLN A 81 -15.18 -11.17 1.93
CA GLN A 81 -14.67 -11.84 3.13
C GLN A 81 -14.60 -10.92 4.34
N LYS A 82 -15.19 -9.71 4.26
CA LYS A 82 -15.13 -8.67 5.29
C LYS A 82 -13.69 -8.30 5.66
N THR A 83 -12.80 -8.26 4.68
CA THR A 83 -11.39 -7.90 4.87
C THR A 83 -11.10 -6.58 4.14
N ALA A 84 -10.52 -5.62 4.84
CA ALA A 84 -10.10 -4.34 4.28
C ALA A 84 -8.71 -3.95 4.80
N THR A 85 -7.95 -3.24 3.96
CA THR A 85 -6.71 -2.59 4.38
C THR A 85 -6.99 -1.10 4.52
N PHE A 86 -7.07 -0.64 5.76
CA PHE A 86 -7.35 0.76 6.07
C PHE A 86 -6.16 1.63 5.71
N MET A 87 -6.44 2.77 5.09
CA MET A 87 -5.43 3.75 4.74
C MET A 87 -5.68 5.02 5.56
N ILE A 88 -4.87 5.25 6.57
CA ILE A 88 -4.97 6.36 7.51
C ILE A 88 -4.15 7.58 7.05
N LEU A 89 -4.31 8.71 7.73
CA LEU A 89 -3.62 9.99 7.47
C LEU A 89 -4.05 10.66 6.16
N GLY A 90 -5.26 10.31 5.67
CA GLY A 90 -5.84 10.84 4.44
C GLY A 90 -5.45 10.07 3.18
N ASN A 91 -5.74 10.65 2.01
CA ASN A 91 -5.59 10.01 0.70
C ASN A 91 -4.62 10.73 -0.25
N VAL A 92 -3.83 11.69 0.26
CA VAL A 92 -2.81 12.42 -0.51
C VAL A 92 -1.44 12.18 0.08
N CYS A 93 -0.53 11.64 -0.72
CA CYS A 93 0.82 11.26 -0.31
C CYS A 93 1.84 12.35 -0.66
N THR A 94 2.83 12.57 0.22
CA THR A 94 3.94 13.52 -0.02
C THR A 94 5.04 12.97 -0.92
N ARG A 95 5.02 11.65 -1.25
CA ARG A 95 6.11 11.00 -2.02
C ARG A 95 5.69 10.53 -3.41
N PRO A 96 6.63 10.60 -4.39
CA PRO A 96 6.36 10.27 -5.79
C PRO A 96 6.78 8.84 -6.16
N CYS A 97 6.36 7.81 -5.42
CA CYS A 97 6.68 6.44 -5.80
C CYS A 97 6.09 6.08 -7.17
N GLY A 98 6.93 5.60 -8.10
CA GLY A 98 6.55 5.39 -9.51
C GLY A 98 5.51 4.30 -9.74
N PHE A 99 5.36 3.36 -8.81
CA PHE A 99 4.43 2.23 -8.89
C PHE A 99 3.07 2.49 -8.22
N CYS A 100 2.96 3.56 -7.42
CA CYS A 100 1.81 3.79 -6.56
C CYS A 100 0.74 4.62 -7.26
N ALA A 101 -0.52 4.19 -7.18
CA ALA A 101 -1.67 4.88 -7.77
C ALA A 101 -2.28 5.95 -6.85
N VAL A 102 -1.83 6.04 -5.59
CA VAL A 102 -2.33 7.02 -4.62
C VAL A 102 -2.00 8.45 -5.08
N LYS A 103 -2.96 9.35 -4.88
CA LYS A 103 -2.83 10.77 -5.27
C LYS A 103 -1.64 11.42 -4.56
N ARG A 104 -0.89 12.23 -5.29
CA ARG A 104 0.28 12.98 -4.78
C ARG A 104 -0.06 14.44 -4.60
N GLY A 105 0.52 15.05 -3.58
CA GLY A 105 0.30 16.48 -3.37
C GLY A 105 0.56 16.92 -1.94
N ARG A 106 -0.09 18.01 -1.57
CA ARG A 106 -0.11 18.50 -0.19
C ARG A 106 -1.30 17.85 0.54
N PRO A 107 -1.04 17.06 1.59
CA PRO A 107 -2.11 16.45 2.37
C PRO A 107 -2.94 17.50 3.14
N GLU A 108 -4.15 17.11 3.48
CA GLU A 108 -5.03 17.87 4.36
C GLU A 108 -4.65 17.68 5.83
N GLN A 109 -5.34 18.40 6.72
CA GLN A 109 -5.17 18.25 8.16
C GLN A 109 -5.59 16.85 8.61
N LEU A 110 -5.01 16.37 9.71
CA LEU A 110 -5.36 15.09 10.29
C LEU A 110 -6.78 15.11 10.86
N GLU A 111 -7.51 14.07 10.62
CA GLU A 111 -8.81 13.83 11.22
C GLU A 111 -8.61 13.15 12.59
N VAL A 112 -8.86 13.88 13.66
CA VAL A 112 -8.59 13.44 15.06
C VAL A 112 -9.43 12.23 15.44
N ASP A 113 -10.60 12.04 14.83
CA ASP A 113 -11.55 10.95 15.09
C ASP A 113 -11.34 9.73 14.19
N GLU A 114 -10.38 9.77 13.23
CA GLU A 114 -10.09 8.64 12.34
C GLU A 114 -9.76 7.33 13.10
N PRO A 115 -8.97 7.34 14.21
CA PRO A 115 -8.70 6.13 15.00
C PRO A 115 -9.96 5.49 15.58
N ASP A 116 -10.91 6.29 16.08
CA ASP A 116 -12.17 5.78 16.63
C ASP A 116 -13.08 5.20 15.54
N ARG A 117 -13.16 5.85 14.37
CA ARG A 117 -13.93 5.36 13.21
C ARG A 117 -13.34 4.07 12.65
N LEU A 118 -12.01 3.95 12.61
CA LEU A 118 -11.33 2.73 12.19
C LEU A 118 -11.61 1.57 13.15
N ALA A 119 -11.53 1.80 14.46
CA ALA A 119 -11.85 0.79 15.46
C ALA A 119 -13.32 0.35 15.39
N GLU A 120 -14.24 1.28 15.14
CA GLU A 120 -15.66 0.98 14.92
C GLU A 120 -15.87 0.13 13.66
N ALA A 121 -15.19 0.44 12.55
CA ALA A 121 -15.25 -0.37 11.35
C ALA A 121 -14.73 -1.79 11.57
N ALA A 122 -13.59 -1.93 12.24
CA ALA A 122 -13.01 -3.23 12.58
C ALA A 122 -13.99 -4.08 13.42
N HIS A 123 -14.64 -3.47 14.41
CA HIS A 123 -15.63 -4.11 15.25
C HIS A 123 -16.88 -4.52 14.44
N ARG A 124 -17.51 -3.61 13.69
CA ARG A 124 -18.74 -3.87 12.92
C ARG A 124 -18.54 -4.89 11.80
N LEU A 125 -17.36 -4.93 11.19
CA LEU A 125 -16.99 -5.95 10.20
C LEU A 125 -16.68 -7.30 10.85
N GLY A 126 -16.41 -7.33 12.16
CA GLY A 126 -16.02 -8.54 12.90
C GLY A 126 -14.68 -9.07 12.40
N LEU A 127 -13.72 -8.16 12.16
CA LEU A 127 -12.40 -8.51 11.64
C LEU A 127 -11.62 -9.34 12.66
N LYS A 128 -10.94 -10.37 12.17
CA LYS A 128 -9.98 -11.16 12.96
C LYS A 128 -8.54 -10.67 12.75
N HIS A 129 -8.32 -9.92 11.67
CA HIS A 129 -7.03 -9.34 11.32
C HIS A 129 -7.28 -7.96 10.68
N VAL A 130 -6.68 -6.94 11.25
CA VAL A 130 -6.78 -5.54 10.80
C VAL A 130 -5.45 -5.13 10.20
N VAL A 131 -5.46 -4.67 8.96
CA VAL A 131 -4.27 -4.10 8.32
C VAL A 131 -4.43 -2.60 8.24
N ILE A 132 -3.49 -1.88 8.84
CA ILE A 132 -3.43 -0.42 8.88
C ILE A 132 -2.21 0.04 8.09
N THR A 133 -2.43 0.84 7.07
CA THR A 133 -1.35 1.50 6.33
C THR A 133 -1.66 2.99 6.19
N SER A 134 -0.74 3.75 5.63
CA SER A 134 -0.95 5.18 5.44
C SER A 134 -0.38 5.68 4.13
N VAL A 135 -0.79 6.88 3.75
CA VAL A 135 0.02 7.73 2.87
C VAL A 135 1.27 8.18 3.62
N THR A 136 2.34 8.53 2.89
CA THR A 136 3.51 9.15 3.55
C THR A 136 3.21 10.60 3.87
N ARG A 137 3.56 11.01 5.10
CA ARG A 137 3.32 12.34 5.68
C ARG A 137 4.66 12.97 6.10
N ASP A 138 5.56 13.19 5.11
CA ASP A 138 6.85 13.86 5.35
C ASP A 138 6.68 15.33 5.82
N ASP A 139 5.45 15.81 5.84
CA ASP A 139 5.05 17.13 6.35
C ASP A 139 4.82 17.13 7.87
N LEU A 140 4.67 15.97 8.50
CA LEU A 140 4.56 15.80 9.94
C LEU A 140 5.93 15.49 10.55
N SER A 141 6.20 16.02 11.74
CA SER A 141 7.49 15.86 12.43
C SER A 141 7.82 14.43 12.80
N ASP A 142 6.77 13.63 13.08
CA ASP A 142 6.86 12.20 13.40
C ASP A 142 6.49 11.28 12.23
N GLY A 143 6.21 11.85 11.04
CA GLY A 143 5.74 11.10 9.87
C GLY A 143 4.41 10.40 10.05
N GLY A 144 3.63 10.75 11.10
CA GLY A 144 2.34 10.18 11.45
C GLY A 144 2.42 8.99 12.44
N ALA A 145 3.53 8.81 13.13
CA ALA A 145 3.73 7.69 14.07
C ALA A 145 2.72 7.71 15.22
N ASP A 146 2.46 8.86 15.82
CA ASP A 146 1.48 9.01 16.90
C ASP A 146 0.07 8.56 16.47
N HIS A 147 -0.32 8.90 15.25
CA HIS A 147 -1.61 8.49 14.71
C HIS A 147 -1.71 6.96 14.50
N TYR A 148 -0.61 6.30 14.10
CA TYR A 148 -0.54 4.83 14.09
C TYR A 148 -0.75 4.23 15.48
N VAL A 149 -0.10 4.81 16.50
CA VAL A 149 -0.25 4.37 17.91
C VAL A 149 -1.71 4.47 18.33
N GLN A 150 -2.36 5.61 18.11
CA GLN A 150 -3.77 5.81 18.43
C GLN A 150 -4.67 4.79 17.71
N CYS A 151 -4.45 4.54 16.42
CA CYS A 151 -5.22 3.53 15.67
C CYS A 151 -5.05 2.12 16.27
N ILE A 152 -3.82 1.72 16.62
CA ILE A 152 -3.54 0.41 17.21
C ILE A 152 -4.26 0.28 18.56
N GLU A 153 -4.16 1.30 19.43
CA GLU A 153 -4.79 1.31 20.74
C GLU A 153 -6.31 1.23 20.65
N LYS A 154 -6.93 2.05 19.80
CA LYS A 154 -8.38 2.07 19.58
C LYS A 154 -8.93 0.76 19.04
N VAL A 155 -8.22 0.11 18.12
CA VAL A 155 -8.62 -1.21 17.62
C VAL A 155 -8.56 -2.25 18.74
N ARG A 156 -7.54 -2.22 19.60
CA ARG A 156 -7.42 -3.14 20.76
C ARG A 156 -8.47 -2.91 21.82
N GLU A 157 -8.91 -1.67 22.03
CA GLU A 157 -10.01 -1.37 22.96
C GLU A 157 -11.32 -2.02 22.55
N ARG A 158 -11.54 -2.23 21.24
CA ARG A 158 -12.85 -2.66 20.68
C ARG A 158 -12.85 -4.06 20.06
N SER A 159 -11.70 -4.69 19.87
CA SER A 159 -11.61 -6.01 19.23
C SER A 159 -10.38 -6.80 19.67
N ASP A 160 -10.49 -8.14 19.59
CA ASP A 160 -9.38 -9.07 19.78
C ASP A 160 -8.66 -9.39 18.45
N ALA A 161 -8.82 -8.54 17.43
CA ALA A 161 -8.19 -8.73 16.14
C ALA A 161 -6.67 -8.60 16.23
N THR A 162 -5.95 -9.43 15.48
CA THR A 162 -4.52 -9.20 15.25
C THR A 162 -4.33 -7.96 14.39
N ILE A 163 -3.30 -7.17 14.71
CA ILE A 163 -3.04 -5.89 14.05
C ILE A 163 -1.74 -5.97 13.25
N GLU A 164 -1.85 -5.75 11.96
CA GLU A 164 -0.72 -5.53 11.06
C GLU A 164 -0.62 -4.04 10.71
N VAL A 165 0.57 -3.48 10.83
CA VAL A 165 0.86 -2.14 10.31
C VAL A 165 1.78 -2.23 9.10
N LEU A 166 1.48 -1.48 8.04
CA LEU A 166 2.38 -1.24 6.91
C LEU A 166 2.76 0.23 6.93
N THR A 167 3.94 0.53 7.46
CA THR A 167 4.36 1.90 7.72
C THR A 167 5.22 2.49 6.61
N PRO A 168 5.28 3.84 6.48
CA PRO A 168 6.34 4.53 5.78
C PRO A 168 7.68 4.33 6.51
N ASP A 169 8.75 4.88 5.94
CA ASP A 169 10.10 4.82 6.52
C ASP A 169 10.39 5.94 7.56
N PHE A 170 9.39 6.74 7.91
CA PHE A 170 9.46 7.88 8.83
C PHE A 170 10.65 8.82 8.57
N ILE A 171 11.17 8.87 7.35
CA ILE A 171 12.37 9.67 6.95
C ILE A 171 13.62 9.34 7.80
N GLY A 172 13.74 8.11 8.30
CA GLY A 172 14.83 7.73 9.19
C GLY A 172 14.67 8.21 10.64
N ASN A 173 13.49 8.66 11.04
CA ASN A 173 13.19 9.04 12.43
C ASN A 173 13.03 7.79 13.30
N GLU A 174 14.09 7.47 14.04
CA GLU A 174 14.14 6.28 14.92
C GLU A 174 13.17 6.37 16.08
N GLU A 175 12.90 7.56 16.61
CA GLU A 175 11.96 7.75 17.72
C GLU A 175 10.53 7.48 17.25
N ALA A 176 10.13 7.99 16.09
CA ALA A 176 8.85 7.72 15.47
C ALA A 176 8.65 6.20 15.22
N LEU A 177 9.68 5.53 14.69
CA LEU A 177 9.65 4.08 14.50
C LEU A 177 9.48 3.35 15.84
N ASN A 178 10.24 3.76 16.89
CA ASN A 178 10.17 3.14 18.22
C ASN A 178 8.79 3.29 18.85
N GLN A 179 8.12 4.43 18.69
CA GLN A 179 6.75 4.64 19.18
C GLN A 179 5.78 3.61 18.60
N VAL A 180 5.84 3.36 17.31
CA VAL A 180 4.96 2.37 16.67
C VAL A 180 5.32 0.93 17.10
N ILE A 181 6.61 0.61 17.30
CA ILE A 181 7.03 -0.69 17.82
C ILE A 181 6.51 -0.89 19.25
N ASP A 182 6.58 0.15 20.09
CA ASP A 182 6.15 0.11 21.51
C ASP A 182 4.62 -0.03 21.64
N ALA A 183 3.85 0.43 20.62
CA ALA A 183 2.43 0.15 20.51
C ALA A 183 2.14 -1.35 20.22
N ARG A 184 3.16 -2.16 19.95
CA ARG A 184 3.13 -3.63 19.83
C ARG A 184 2.13 -4.17 18.82
N PRO A 185 2.17 -3.76 17.53
CA PRO A 185 1.41 -4.48 16.51
C PRO A 185 1.85 -5.95 16.47
N ASP A 186 0.97 -6.86 16.03
CA ASP A 186 1.31 -8.29 15.91
C ASP A 186 2.23 -8.54 14.70
N VAL A 187 2.02 -7.76 13.64
CA VAL A 187 2.84 -7.79 12.42
C VAL A 187 3.27 -6.37 12.06
N PHE A 188 4.56 -6.17 11.88
CA PHE A 188 5.12 -4.91 11.38
C PHE A 188 5.66 -5.13 9.96
N ASN A 189 4.99 -4.51 9.00
CA ASN A 189 5.32 -4.60 7.60
C ASN A 189 5.99 -3.30 7.12
N HIS A 190 7.12 -3.43 6.43
CA HIS A 190 7.70 -2.37 5.63
C HIS A 190 8.26 -2.95 4.33
N ASN A 191 7.66 -2.59 3.21
CA ASN A 191 8.04 -3.16 1.92
C ASN A 191 9.35 -2.58 1.39
N THR A 192 10.25 -3.44 0.92
CA THR A 192 11.44 -3.03 0.13
C THR A 192 11.04 -2.57 -1.25
N GLU A 193 9.96 -3.11 -1.81
CA GLU A 193 9.37 -2.83 -3.12
C GLU A 193 10.24 -3.22 -4.32
N THR A 194 11.55 -3.00 -4.29
CA THR A 194 12.46 -3.30 -5.41
C THR A 194 13.90 -3.48 -4.94
N VAL A 195 14.77 -3.88 -5.87
CA VAL A 195 16.20 -4.08 -5.64
C VAL A 195 16.98 -2.75 -5.52
N PRO A 196 18.15 -2.70 -4.85
CA PRO A 196 18.89 -1.47 -4.57
C PRO A 196 19.15 -0.60 -5.81
N ARG A 197 19.53 -1.18 -6.94
CA ARG A 197 19.81 -0.47 -8.20
C ARG A 197 18.60 0.33 -8.71
N LEU A 198 17.39 -0.17 -8.47
CA LEU A 198 16.15 0.44 -8.94
C LEU A 198 15.51 1.35 -7.90
N TYR A 199 16.03 1.39 -6.67
CA TYR A 199 15.37 2.02 -5.52
C TYR A 199 14.98 3.47 -5.78
N ARG A 200 15.96 4.29 -6.22
CA ARG A 200 15.72 5.71 -6.50
C ARG A 200 14.67 5.95 -7.60
N ARG A 201 14.68 5.10 -8.63
CA ARG A 201 13.74 5.20 -9.75
C ARG A 201 12.32 4.79 -9.35
N VAL A 202 12.18 3.77 -8.53
CA VAL A 202 10.89 3.14 -8.16
C VAL A 202 10.29 3.82 -6.94
N ARG A 203 11.05 4.01 -5.86
CA ARG A 203 10.59 4.59 -4.59
C ARG A 203 10.81 6.10 -4.45
N GLY A 204 11.59 6.68 -5.37
CA GLY A 204 11.94 8.10 -5.33
C GLY A 204 13.20 8.41 -4.51
N PRO A 205 13.64 9.68 -4.50
CA PRO A 205 14.96 10.06 -4.00
C PRO A 205 15.11 10.05 -2.47
N LYS A 206 14.00 10.08 -1.74
CA LYS A 206 14.01 10.11 -0.26
C LYS A 206 14.08 8.73 0.39
N SER A 207 13.75 7.67 -0.35
CA SER A 207 13.75 6.31 0.18
C SER A 207 15.14 5.69 0.11
N VAL A 208 15.57 5.03 1.20
CA VAL A 208 16.89 4.44 1.35
C VAL A 208 16.79 2.95 1.63
N TYR A 209 17.38 2.12 0.77
CA TYR A 209 17.33 0.65 0.90
C TYR A 209 17.87 0.16 2.25
N LYS A 210 19.07 0.66 2.61
CA LYS A 210 19.71 0.28 3.87
C LYS A 210 18.83 0.58 5.08
N TRP A 211 18.17 1.73 5.09
CA TRP A 211 17.25 2.10 6.17
C TRP A 211 16.05 1.13 6.26
N THR A 212 15.54 0.64 5.14
CA THR A 212 14.49 -0.40 5.14
C THR A 212 14.91 -1.65 5.90
N LEU A 213 16.15 -2.13 5.69
CA LEU A 213 16.69 -3.30 6.40
C LEU A 213 16.93 -2.97 7.88
N GLU A 214 17.51 -1.82 8.19
CA GLU A 214 17.75 -1.34 9.55
C GLU A 214 16.45 -1.22 10.35
N MET A 215 15.35 -0.75 9.73
CA MET A 215 14.02 -0.72 10.35
C MET A 215 13.56 -2.12 10.75
N LEU A 216 13.61 -3.07 9.81
CA LEU A 216 13.16 -4.45 10.07
C LEU A 216 14.00 -5.13 11.16
N GLN A 217 15.31 -4.92 11.18
CA GLN A 217 16.20 -5.41 12.22
C GLN A 217 15.88 -4.77 13.58
N ARG A 218 15.73 -3.44 13.63
CA ARG A 218 15.39 -2.71 14.85
C ARG A 218 14.08 -3.17 15.47
N ILE A 219 13.08 -3.51 14.66
CA ILE A 219 11.81 -4.07 15.16
C ILE A 219 12.06 -5.38 15.89
N LYS A 220 12.87 -6.27 15.33
CA LYS A 220 13.24 -7.56 15.95
C LYS A 220 14.04 -7.38 17.22
N ASP A 221 15.00 -6.46 17.22
CA ASP A 221 15.85 -6.20 18.38
C ASP A 221 15.05 -5.63 19.56
N ARG A 222 14.12 -4.68 19.26
CA ARG A 222 13.31 -4.02 20.29
C ARG A 222 12.18 -4.91 20.82
N ASN A 223 11.53 -5.66 19.94
CA ASN A 223 10.45 -6.58 20.31
C ASN A 223 10.44 -7.84 19.44
N PRO A 224 11.14 -8.92 19.84
CA PRO A 224 11.22 -10.17 19.09
C PRO A 224 9.87 -10.87 18.83
N LYS A 225 8.82 -10.50 19.59
CA LYS A 225 7.48 -11.10 19.43
C LYS A 225 6.75 -10.56 18.21
N ILE A 226 7.10 -9.35 17.76
CA ILE A 226 6.51 -8.77 16.55
C ILE A 226 7.01 -9.55 15.33
N LYS A 227 6.10 -9.98 14.47
CA LYS A 227 6.44 -10.59 13.19
C LYS A 227 6.80 -9.49 12.21
N THR A 228 8.00 -9.52 11.64
CA THR A 228 8.38 -8.61 10.56
C THR A 228 7.92 -9.17 9.22
N LYS A 229 7.50 -8.28 8.32
CA LYS A 229 7.06 -8.60 6.97
C LYS A 229 7.63 -7.59 5.99
N SER A 230 8.01 -8.05 4.80
CA SER A 230 8.42 -7.18 3.69
C SER A 230 7.82 -7.68 2.39
N GLY A 231 7.77 -6.81 1.39
CA GLY A 231 7.26 -7.11 0.06
C GLY A 231 8.20 -6.62 -1.02
N LEU A 232 8.28 -7.40 -2.10
CA LEU A 232 9.07 -7.10 -3.29
C LEU A 232 8.20 -7.26 -4.54
N MET A 233 8.20 -6.27 -5.42
CA MET A 233 7.57 -6.36 -6.73
C MET A 233 8.56 -6.90 -7.75
N LEU A 234 8.06 -7.71 -8.69
CA LEU A 234 8.84 -8.26 -9.79
C LEU A 234 8.37 -7.70 -11.13
N GLY A 235 9.28 -7.61 -12.10
CA GLY A 235 9.00 -7.13 -13.45
C GLY A 235 9.32 -5.64 -13.68
N LEU A 236 10.06 -5.01 -12.75
CA LEU A 236 10.49 -3.59 -12.86
C LEU A 236 11.83 -3.42 -13.59
N GLY A 237 12.49 -4.54 -13.97
CA GLY A 237 13.78 -4.57 -14.63
C GLY A 237 14.93 -5.07 -13.76
N GLU A 238 14.61 -5.71 -12.63
CA GLU A 238 15.55 -6.44 -11.79
C GLU A 238 16.04 -7.74 -12.48
N THR A 239 17.22 -8.19 -12.09
CA THR A 239 17.70 -9.53 -12.43
C THR A 239 17.34 -10.53 -11.35
N GLN A 240 17.34 -11.83 -11.70
CA GLN A 240 17.09 -12.88 -10.73
C GLN A 240 18.09 -12.85 -9.56
N GLN A 241 19.38 -12.59 -9.84
CA GLN A 241 20.39 -12.50 -8.79
C GLN A 241 20.13 -11.34 -7.83
N GLU A 242 19.77 -10.16 -8.33
CA GLU A 242 19.42 -9.02 -7.47
C GLU A 242 18.23 -9.33 -6.54
N VAL A 243 17.26 -10.10 -7.02
CA VAL A 243 16.13 -10.55 -6.17
C VAL A 243 16.62 -11.49 -5.08
N LEU A 244 17.49 -12.47 -5.43
CA LEU A 244 18.04 -13.41 -4.45
C LEU A 244 18.90 -12.69 -3.40
N ASP A 245 19.67 -11.67 -3.81
CA ASP A 245 20.46 -10.84 -2.90
C ASP A 245 19.56 -10.10 -1.90
N VAL A 246 18.45 -9.50 -2.37
CA VAL A 246 17.48 -8.84 -1.46
C VAL A 246 16.82 -9.83 -0.51
N LEU A 247 16.51 -11.06 -0.98
CA LEU A 247 15.94 -12.08 -0.10
C LEU A 247 16.95 -12.59 0.95
N ALA A 248 18.25 -12.53 0.65
CA ALA A 248 19.32 -12.85 1.60
C ALA A 248 19.56 -11.71 2.61
N ASP A 249 19.32 -10.45 2.20
CA ASP A 249 19.44 -9.28 3.08
C ASP A 249 18.29 -9.19 4.10
N LEU A 250 17.10 -9.74 3.76
CA LEU A 250 15.88 -9.75 4.60
C LEU A 250 15.86 -10.87 5.63
#